data_cc24108d27e27b579cd0e8866ad98a44
#
_entry.id   cc24108d27e27b579cd0e8866ad98a44
#
_cell.length_a   1.000
_cell.length_b   1.000
_cell.length_c   1.000
_cell.angle_alpha   90.00
_cell.angle_beta   90.00
_cell.angle_gamma   90.00
#
_symmetry.space_group_name_H-M   'P 1'
#
loop_
_entity.id
_entity.type
_entity.pdbx_description
1 polymer ?
#
loop_
_entity_poly.entity_id
_entity_poly.type
_entity_poly.pdbx_seq_one_letter_code
_entity_poly.pdbx_strand_id
1 'polypeptide(L)'
;MSQLLQTLKRGWTVLREEGPVSFVRRSREYLRRVEISTSGIGVSYQTGTRVDFEERLVLLDEAVPEDADSLLDLGCAEGHLTAEFADRGLFSIGVERQAHVVASARRSNADHANLGFLQYEVTPETINTLPQFDVVFLLTVYHHWVNEFGWETAESMLRSLGFTCEMLVFENPDRELDRPPLERYDGDDTVEYYTAYFKTVFDEDVTVEILGRTDYKGDERDDILCAVDTTEVGWSPTSD
;
A
#
# COMPACT_ATOMS: atom_id res chain seq x y z
N MET A 1 -26.02 -6.64 18.35
CA MET A 1 -26.42 -5.29 18.87
C MET A 1 -25.23 -4.34 19.07
N SER A 2 -23.97 -4.81 19.03
CA SER A 2 -22.79 -3.99 19.28
C SER A 2 -22.25 -3.21 18.07
N GLN A 3 -22.20 -3.80 16.88
CA GLN A 3 -21.62 -3.16 15.68
C GLN A 3 -22.43 -1.94 15.19
N LEU A 4 -23.75 -2.07 15.14
CA LEU A 4 -24.60 -0.95 14.70
C LEU A 4 -24.49 0.28 15.62
N LEU A 5 -24.36 0.06 16.92
CA LEU A 5 -24.17 1.11 17.91
C LEU A 5 -22.78 1.77 17.82
N GLN A 6 -21.76 1.00 17.46
CA GLN A 6 -20.41 1.53 17.23
C GLN A 6 -20.37 2.37 15.96
N THR A 7 -20.95 1.89 14.87
CA THR A 7 -21.05 2.63 13.60
C THR A 7 -21.80 3.95 13.76
N LEU A 8 -22.92 3.96 14.51
CA LEU A 8 -23.67 5.20 14.80
C LEU A 8 -22.86 6.18 15.67
N LYS A 9 -22.13 5.67 16.66
CA LYS A 9 -21.26 6.51 17.50
C LYS A 9 -20.11 7.14 16.67
N ARG A 10 -19.45 6.36 15.81
CA ARG A 10 -18.40 6.87 14.91
C ARG A 10 -18.94 7.90 13.95
N GLY A 11 -20.08 7.66 13.31
CA GLY A 11 -20.72 8.65 12.44
C GLY A 11 -21.05 9.96 13.16
N TRP A 12 -21.50 9.90 14.41
CA TRP A 12 -21.77 11.08 15.23
C TRP A 12 -20.51 11.87 15.59
N THR A 13 -19.40 11.15 15.87
CA THR A 13 -18.09 11.78 16.15
C THR A 13 -17.59 12.54 14.92
N VAL A 14 -17.60 11.91 13.74
CA VAL A 14 -17.19 12.54 12.47
C VAL A 14 -18.04 13.79 12.17
N LEU A 15 -19.35 13.71 12.33
CA LEU A 15 -20.23 14.87 12.10
C LEU A 15 -19.91 16.04 13.04
N ARG A 16 -19.58 15.73 14.29
CA ARG A 16 -19.34 16.73 15.34
C ARG A 16 -17.95 17.36 15.27
N GLU A 17 -16.93 16.58 14.93
CA GLU A 17 -15.53 16.97 14.97
C GLU A 17 -15.00 17.43 13.62
N GLU A 18 -15.41 16.79 12.52
CA GLU A 18 -14.92 17.06 11.17
C GLU A 18 -15.94 17.79 10.28
N GLY A 19 -17.18 17.91 10.70
CA GLY A 19 -18.24 18.63 10.02
C GLY A 19 -19.02 17.81 8.99
N PRO A 20 -20.09 18.41 8.40
CA PRO A 20 -21.05 17.69 7.58
C PRO A 20 -20.49 17.18 6.24
N VAL A 21 -19.49 17.85 5.68
CA VAL A 21 -18.88 17.42 4.40
C VAL A 21 -18.12 16.11 4.58
N SER A 22 -17.30 16.00 5.62
CA SER A 22 -16.57 14.79 5.98
C SER A 22 -17.52 13.64 6.34
N PHE A 23 -18.61 13.95 7.07
CA PHE A 23 -19.64 12.97 7.37
C PHE A 23 -20.31 12.42 6.10
N VAL A 24 -20.69 13.29 5.14
CA VAL A 24 -21.32 12.85 3.87
C VAL A 24 -20.33 12.02 3.03
N ARG A 25 -19.07 12.44 2.97
CA ARG A 25 -18.02 11.69 2.26
C ARG A 25 -17.87 10.29 2.86
N ARG A 26 -17.63 10.17 4.17
CA ARG A 26 -17.48 8.88 4.85
C ARG A 26 -18.73 8.01 4.83
N SER A 27 -19.92 8.62 4.86
CA SER A 27 -21.18 7.89 4.71
C SER A 27 -21.36 7.31 3.31
N ARG A 28 -20.97 8.03 2.25
CA ARG A 28 -20.96 7.50 0.87
C ARG A 28 -19.99 6.33 0.71
N GLU A 29 -18.81 6.42 1.28
CA GLU A 29 -17.81 5.35 1.29
C GLU A 29 -18.34 4.11 2.02
N TYR A 30 -18.94 4.28 3.19
CA TYR A 30 -19.56 3.18 3.93
C TYR A 30 -20.68 2.51 3.13
N LEU A 31 -21.57 3.28 2.49
CA LEU A 31 -22.65 2.73 1.66
C LEU A 31 -22.09 2.01 0.43
N ARG A 32 -21.07 2.54 -0.23
CA ARG A 32 -20.35 1.85 -1.32
C ARG A 32 -19.82 0.48 -0.87
N ARG A 33 -19.19 0.41 0.30
CA ARG A 33 -18.67 -0.85 0.87
C ARG A 33 -19.79 -1.86 1.16
N VAL A 34 -20.90 -1.39 1.70
CA VAL A 34 -22.08 -2.23 1.96
C VAL A 34 -22.71 -2.75 0.66
N GLU A 35 -22.80 -1.94 -0.39
CA GLU A 35 -23.29 -2.37 -1.72
C GLU A 35 -22.40 -3.43 -2.36
N ILE A 36 -21.08 -3.27 -2.28
CA ILE A 36 -20.12 -4.28 -2.78
C ILE A 36 -20.26 -5.59 -2.02
N SER A 37 -20.41 -5.53 -0.70
CA SER A 37 -20.60 -6.72 0.15
C SER A 37 -21.92 -7.44 -0.10
N THR A 38 -22.99 -6.73 -0.49
CA THR A 38 -24.32 -7.31 -0.72
C THR A 38 -24.56 -7.78 -2.15
N SER A 39 -23.73 -7.36 -3.11
CA SER A 39 -23.88 -7.72 -4.53
C SER A 39 -23.42 -9.13 -4.90
N GLY A 40 -23.02 -9.97 -3.93
CA GLY A 40 -22.61 -11.36 -4.17
C GLY A 40 -21.28 -11.54 -4.92
N ILE A 41 -20.58 -10.46 -5.21
CA ILE A 41 -19.19 -10.44 -5.63
C ILE A 41 -18.40 -10.65 -4.35
N GLY A 42 -17.64 -11.73 -4.25
CA GLY A 42 -17.01 -12.22 -3.03
C GLY A 42 -16.43 -11.12 -2.11
N VAL A 43 -16.33 -11.43 -0.83
CA VAL A 43 -15.82 -10.49 0.20
C VAL A 43 -14.53 -9.87 -0.30
N SER A 44 -14.50 -8.55 -0.45
CA SER A 44 -13.29 -7.83 -0.87
C SER A 44 -12.14 -8.13 0.07
N TYR A 45 -10.99 -8.48 -0.48
CA TYR A 45 -9.79 -8.76 0.29
C TYR A 45 -9.39 -7.57 1.17
N GLN A 46 -9.47 -6.36 0.65
CA GLN A 46 -9.06 -5.15 1.37
C GLN A 46 -10.08 -4.68 2.41
N THR A 47 -11.37 -4.80 2.16
CA THR A 47 -12.41 -4.28 3.06
C THR A 47 -13.11 -5.35 3.90
N GLY A 48 -13.06 -6.62 3.47
CA GLY A 48 -13.73 -7.72 4.17
C GLY A 48 -12.82 -8.56 5.04
N THR A 49 -11.49 -8.46 4.86
CA THR A 49 -10.51 -9.24 5.60
C THR A 49 -9.61 -8.41 6.51
N ARG A 50 -9.40 -7.12 6.22
CA ARG A 50 -8.66 -6.22 7.10
C ARG A 50 -9.59 -5.53 8.09
N VAL A 51 -9.20 -5.53 9.36
CA VAL A 51 -9.94 -4.88 10.45
C VAL A 51 -9.50 -3.44 10.68
N ASP A 52 -8.30 -3.08 10.23
CA ASP A 52 -7.58 -1.83 10.46
C ASP A 52 -7.56 -0.86 9.27
N PHE A 53 -8.47 -1.00 8.32
CA PHE A 53 -8.43 -0.24 7.06
C PHE A 53 -8.36 1.28 7.27
N GLU A 54 -9.13 1.82 8.23
CA GLU A 54 -9.18 3.27 8.48
C GLU A 54 -7.87 3.77 9.14
N GLU A 55 -7.37 3.02 10.13
CA GLU A 55 -6.11 3.32 10.80
C GLU A 55 -4.94 3.28 9.82
N ARG A 56 -4.92 2.26 8.97
CA ARG A 56 -3.92 2.10 7.91
C ARG A 56 -3.98 3.25 6.90
N LEU A 57 -5.19 3.68 6.52
CA LEU A 57 -5.38 4.79 5.59
C LEU A 57 -4.82 6.11 6.15
N VAL A 58 -4.92 6.34 7.46
CA VAL A 58 -4.31 7.51 8.12
C VAL A 58 -2.79 7.46 7.99
N LEU A 59 -2.18 6.32 8.31
CA LEU A 59 -0.72 6.15 8.20
C LEU A 59 -0.22 6.32 6.75
N LEU A 60 -0.96 5.80 5.79
CA LEU A 60 -0.64 5.96 4.37
C LEU A 60 -0.78 7.42 3.91
N ASP A 61 -1.76 8.16 4.44
CA ASP A 61 -1.97 9.57 4.14
C ASP A 61 -0.83 10.45 4.68
N GLU A 62 -0.32 10.11 5.86
CA GLU A 62 0.84 10.78 6.47
C GLU A 62 2.15 10.52 5.69
N ALA A 63 2.25 9.37 5.02
CA ALA A 63 3.43 8.98 4.24
C ALA A 63 3.51 9.64 2.86
N VAL A 64 2.37 10.08 2.31
CA VAL A 64 2.32 10.67 0.96
C VAL A 64 2.70 12.15 1.06
N PRO A 65 3.75 12.62 0.35
CA PRO A 65 4.13 14.02 0.33
C PRO A 65 2.97 14.93 -0.13
N GLU A 66 2.86 16.13 0.46
CA GLU A 66 1.80 17.09 0.14
C GLU A 66 1.84 17.57 -1.33
N ASP A 67 3.01 17.55 -1.93
CA ASP A 67 3.28 17.96 -3.32
C ASP A 67 3.31 16.79 -4.32
N ALA A 68 2.99 15.58 -3.87
CA ALA A 68 2.87 14.42 -4.78
C ALA A 68 1.65 14.56 -5.69
N ASP A 69 1.85 14.37 -6.98
CA ASP A 69 0.81 14.43 -8.02
C ASP A 69 0.38 13.04 -8.53
N SER A 70 1.20 12.00 -8.29
CA SER A 70 1.00 10.67 -8.87
C SER A 70 1.29 9.51 -7.92
N LEU A 71 0.50 8.44 -8.05
CA LEU A 71 0.58 7.22 -7.25
C LEU A 71 0.50 5.96 -8.12
N LEU A 72 1.43 5.04 -7.91
CA LEU A 72 1.36 3.68 -8.42
C LEU A 72 1.12 2.68 -7.26
N ASP A 73 0.03 1.93 -7.31
CA ASP A 73 -0.34 0.93 -6.30
C ASP A 73 -0.11 -0.48 -6.86
N LEU A 74 0.99 -1.13 -6.45
CA LEU A 74 1.37 -2.46 -6.90
C LEU A 74 0.67 -3.55 -6.09
N GLY A 75 -0.11 -4.41 -6.76
CA GLY A 75 -0.97 -5.39 -6.11
C GLY A 75 -2.23 -4.75 -5.52
N CYS A 76 -2.82 -3.81 -6.25
CA CYS A 76 -3.94 -2.97 -5.79
C CYS A 76 -5.23 -3.75 -5.45
N ALA A 77 -5.32 -5.04 -5.75
CA ALA A 77 -6.52 -5.86 -5.59
C ALA A 77 -7.76 -5.16 -6.18
N GLU A 78 -8.85 -4.99 -5.42
CA GLU A 78 -10.07 -4.30 -5.89
C GLU A 78 -9.95 -2.77 -5.97
N GLY A 79 -8.76 -2.22 -5.68
CA GLY A 79 -8.42 -0.82 -5.90
C GLY A 79 -9.02 0.16 -4.91
N HIS A 80 -9.38 -0.27 -3.70
CA HIS A 80 -9.98 0.62 -2.69
C HIS A 80 -9.00 1.69 -2.21
N LEU A 81 -7.75 1.30 -1.90
CA LEU A 81 -6.72 2.28 -1.52
C LEU A 81 -6.36 3.19 -2.69
N THR A 82 -6.16 2.63 -3.88
CA THR A 82 -5.87 3.41 -5.09
C THR A 82 -6.94 4.50 -5.32
N ALA A 83 -8.23 4.15 -5.12
CA ALA A 83 -9.34 5.09 -5.28
C ALA A 83 -9.36 6.18 -4.19
N GLU A 84 -9.03 5.84 -2.95
CA GLU A 84 -8.93 6.82 -1.86
C GLU A 84 -7.91 7.92 -2.17
N PHE A 85 -6.76 7.56 -2.76
CA PHE A 85 -5.74 8.54 -3.14
C PHE A 85 -6.11 9.31 -4.42
N ALA A 86 -6.84 8.71 -5.35
CA ALA A 86 -7.44 9.44 -6.46
C ALA A 86 -8.47 10.48 -5.98
N ASP A 87 -9.29 10.17 -4.98
CA ASP A 87 -10.22 11.10 -4.34
C ASP A 87 -9.52 12.27 -3.62
N ARG A 88 -8.24 12.11 -3.25
CA ARG A 88 -7.36 13.17 -2.71
C ARG A 88 -6.72 14.04 -3.78
N GLY A 89 -6.87 13.68 -5.04
CA GLY A 89 -6.41 14.44 -6.19
C GLY A 89 -5.23 13.86 -6.94
N LEU A 90 -4.59 12.79 -6.44
CA LEU A 90 -3.47 12.17 -7.13
C LEU A 90 -3.93 11.46 -8.42
N PHE A 91 -3.12 11.54 -9.46
CA PHE A 91 -3.26 10.65 -10.60
C PHE A 91 -2.82 9.24 -10.18
N SER A 92 -3.77 8.34 -9.99
CA SER A 92 -3.54 7.04 -9.38
C SER A 92 -3.71 5.89 -10.36
N ILE A 93 -2.73 5.00 -10.39
CA ILE A 93 -2.76 3.77 -11.20
C ILE A 93 -2.63 2.56 -10.27
N GLY A 94 -3.62 1.68 -10.29
CA GLY A 94 -3.56 0.38 -9.65
C GLY A 94 -3.11 -0.70 -10.62
N VAL A 95 -2.17 -1.53 -10.18
CA VAL A 95 -1.65 -2.68 -10.94
C VAL A 95 -2.01 -3.98 -10.22
N GLU A 96 -2.64 -4.91 -10.91
CA GLU A 96 -3.01 -6.22 -10.38
C GLU A 96 -2.88 -7.30 -11.46
N ARG A 97 -2.33 -8.47 -11.10
CA ARG A 97 -2.11 -9.57 -12.05
C ARG A 97 -3.39 -10.32 -12.46
N GLN A 98 -4.38 -10.34 -11.58
CA GLN A 98 -5.59 -11.13 -11.79
C GLN A 98 -6.65 -10.37 -12.60
N ALA A 99 -6.89 -10.77 -13.84
CA ALA A 99 -7.82 -10.12 -14.77
C ALA A 99 -9.22 -9.87 -14.20
N HIS A 100 -9.76 -10.83 -13.44
CA HIS A 100 -11.11 -10.71 -12.87
C HIS A 100 -11.17 -9.67 -11.73
N VAL A 101 -10.09 -9.52 -10.97
CA VAL A 101 -9.95 -8.51 -9.91
C VAL A 101 -9.85 -7.12 -10.53
N VAL A 102 -8.99 -6.94 -11.55
CA VAL A 102 -8.91 -5.69 -12.33
C VAL A 102 -10.25 -5.30 -12.93
N ALA A 103 -10.98 -6.26 -13.50
CA ALA A 103 -12.31 -6.00 -14.05
C ALA A 103 -13.31 -5.56 -12.95
N SER A 104 -13.17 -6.05 -11.72
CA SER A 104 -13.95 -5.59 -10.56
C SER A 104 -13.56 -4.17 -10.17
N ALA A 105 -12.26 -3.90 -10.00
CA ALA A 105 -11.73 -2.57 -9.66
C ALA A 105 -12.21 -1.50 -10.65
N ARG A 106 -12.10 -1.77 -11.95
CA ARG A 106 -12.57 -0.86 -13.01
C ARG A 106 -14.07 -0.56 -12.93
N ARG A 107 -14.91 -1.58 -12.65
CA ARG A 107 -16.35 -1.38 -12.53
C ARG A 107 -16.74 -0.56 -11.31
N SER A 108 -16.10 -0.83 -10.19
CA SER A 108 -16.39 -0.15 -8.93
C SER A 108 -15.94 1.31 -8.89
N ASN A 109 -15.00 1.68 -9.76
CA ASN A 109 -14.37 3.01 -9.77
C ASN A 109 -14.48 3.72 -11.13
N ALA A 110 -15.51 3.42 -11.92
CA ALA A 110 -15.66 3.93 -13.29
C ALA A 110 -15.83 5.46 -13.39
N ASP A 111 -16.24 6.12 -12.33
CA ASP A 111 -16.55 7.55 -12.29
C ASP A 111 -15.34 8.45 -12.01
N HIS A 112 -14.15 7.88 -11.68
CA HIS A 112 -12.96 8.65 -11.41
C HIS A 112 -12.19 8.97 -12.70
N ALA A 113 -11.91 10.24 -12.94
CA ALA A 113 -11.18 10.68 -14.14
C ALA A 113 -9.66 10.54 -14.02
N ASN A 114 -9.14 10.54 -12.79
CA ASN A 114 -7.72 10.48 -12.44
C ASN A 114 -7.29 9.11 -11.89
N LEU A 115 -8.08 8.06 -12.13
CA LEU A 115 -7.85 6.70 -11.64
C LEU A 115 -7.85 5.69 -12.78
N GLY A 116 -6.84 4.83 -12.84
CA GLY A 116 -6.75 3.73 -13.78
C GLY A 116 -6.38 2.41 -13.12
N PHE A 117 -6.76 1.29 -13.73
CA PHE A 117 -6.35 -0.04 -13.30
C PHE A 117 -5.78 -0.83 -14.46
N LEU A 118 -4.63 -1.44 -14.28
CA LEU A 118 -3.93 -2.24 -15.28
C LEU A 118 -3.85 -3.70 -14.85
N GLN A 119 -4.19 -4.59 -15.77
CA GLN A 119 -3.80 -5.98 -15.60
C GLN A 119 -2.35 -6.12 -16.02
N TYR A 120 -1.48 -6.32 -15.03
CA TYR A 120 -0.06 -6.44 -15.28
C TYR A 120 0.60 -7.26 -14.17
N GLU A 121 1.49 -8.15 -14.55
CA GLU A 121 2.28 -8.94 -13.61
C GLU A 121 3.68 -8.34 -13.50
N VAL A 122 4.04 -7.92 -12.30
CA VAL A 122 5.36 -7.37 -12.00
C VAL A 122 6.30 -8.53 -11.68
N THR A 123 7.25 -8.75 -12.57
CA THR A 123 8.26 -9.81 -12.51
C THR A 123 9.67 -9.21 -12.64
N PRO A 124 10.75 -9.98 -12.43
CA PRO A 124 12.11 -9.48 -12.66
C PRO A 124 12.34 -8.89 -14.05
N GLU A 125 11.64 -9.42 -15.07
CA GLU A 125 11.77 -8.95 -16.46
C GLU A 125 10.96 -7.67 -16.72
N THR A 126 9.88 -7.46 -15.96
CA THR A 126 8.93 -6.37 -16.23
C THR A 126 9.06 -5.19 -15.28
N ILE A 127 9.70 -5.34 -14.11
CA ILE A 127 9.85 -4.29 -13.10
C ILE A 127 10.45 -3.01 -13.68
N ASN A 128 11.46 -3.13 -14.54
CA ASN A 128 12.16 -2.00 -15.16
C ASN A 128 11.35 -1.31 -16.28
N THR A 129 10.15 -1.80 -16.60
CA THR A 129 9.25 -1.15 -17.57
C THR A 129 8.21 -0.27 -16.90
N LEU A 130 8.16 -0.23 -15.58
CA LEU A 130 7.27 0.64 -14.84
C LEU A 130 7.66 2.11 -15.06
N PRO A 131 6.68 2.99 -15.31
CA PRO A 131 6.95 4.42 -15.40
C PRO A 131 7.26 5.02 -14.03
N GLN A 132 7.82 6.22 -14.01
CA GLN A 132 8.06 6.97 -12.78
C GLN A 132 6.74 7.53 -12.22
N PHE A 133 6.65 7.51 -10.89
CA PHE A 133 5.59 8.11 -10.09
C PHE A 133 6.21 8.82 -8.89
N ASP A 134 5.53 9.80 -8.34
CA ASP A 134 6.00 10.45 -7.10
C ASP A 134 5.96 9.45 -5.94
N VAL A 135 4.88 8.67 -5.87
CA VAL A 135 4.68 7.67 -4.81
C VAL A 135 4.41 6.29 -5.39
N VAL A 136 5.05 5.28 -4.84
CA VAL A 136 4.74 3.87 -5.11
C VAL A 136 4.32 3.15 -3.84
N PHE A 137 3.18 2.49 -3.88
CA PHE A 137 2.72 1.57 -2.85
C PHE A 137 3.12 0.14 -3.18
N LEU A 138 3.84 -0.51 -2.26
CA LEU A 138 4.17 -1.94 -2.28
C LEU A 138 3.66 -2.57 -0.97
N LEU A 139 2.35 -2.75 -0.88
CA LEU A 139 1.67 -3.09 0.35
C LEU A 139 1.32 -4.58 0.41
N THR A 140 2.02 -5.34 1.26
CA THR A 140 1.86 -6.80 1.43
C THR A 140 2.06 -7.62 0.14
N VAL A 141 2.93 -7.15 -0.75
CA VAL A 141 3.27 -7.81 -2.02
C VAL A 141 4.67 -8.41 -1.98
N TYR A 142 5.62 -7.76 -1.30
CA TYR A 142 7.03 -8.14 -1.31
C TYR A 142 7.28 -9.61 -0.92
N HIS A 143 6.62 -10.10 0.12
CA HIS A 143 6.73 -11.49 0.53
C HIS A 143 6.26 -12.50 -0.55
N HIS A 144 5.37 -12.09 -1.47
CA HIS A 144 5.01 -12.91 -2.63
C HIS A 144 6.16 -12.98 -3.63
N TRP A 145 6.86 -11.86 -3.89
CA TRP A 145 8.06 -11.86 -4.73
C TRP A 145 9.15 -12.76 -4.15
N VAL A 146 9.37 -12.66 -2.84
CA VAL A 146 10.33 -13.53 -2.15
C VAL A 146 9.97 -15.02 -2.30
N ASN A 147 8.70 -15.37 -2.12
CA ASN A 147 8.23 -16.74 -2.25
C ASN A 147 8.33 -17.26 -3.69
N GLU A 148 8.15 -16.40 -4.69
CA GLU A 148 8.14 -16.80 -6.10
C GLU A 148 9.53 -16.77 -6.72
N PHE A 149 10.35 -15.77 -6.41
CA PHE A 149 11.63 -15.49 -7.08
C PHE A 149 12.86 -15.66 -6.17
N GLY A 150 12.66 -15.82 -4.86
CA GLY A 150 13.73 -15.85 -3.85
C GLY A 150 14.18 -14.44 -3.42
N TRP A 151 14.89 -14.39 -2.28
CA TRP A 151 15.31 -13.14 -1.64
C TRP A 151 16.14 -12.24 -2.53
N GLU A 152 17.20 -12.77 -3.13
CA GLU A 152 18.14 -12.00 -3.97
C GLU A 152 17.43 -11.30 -5.15
N THR A 153 16.54 -12.04 -5.81
CA THR A 153 15.77 -11.50 -6.95
C THR A 153 14.74 -10.47 -6.48
N ALA A 154 14.02 -10.77 -5.40
CA ALA A 154 13.03 -9.84 -4.84
C ALA A 154 13.68 -8.52 -4.37
N GLU A 155 14.87 -8.59 -3.77
CA GLU A 155 15.65 -7.42 -3.37
C GLU A 155 16.12 -6.61 -4.59
N SER A 156 16.57 -7.27 -5.65
CA SER A 156 16.91 -6.60 -6.92
C SER A 156 15.69 -5.89 -7.53
N MET A 157 14.50 -6.52 -7.47
CA MET A 157 13.25 -5.89 -7.90
C MET A 157 12.89 -4.68 -7.02
N LEU A 158 13.04 -4.81 -5.70
CA LEU A 158 12.80 -3.71 -4.77
C LEU A 158 13.74 -2.52 -5.04
N ARG A 159 15.03 -2.81 -5.29
CA ARG A 159 16.01 -1.79 -5.68
C ARG A 159 15.63 -1.09 -6.99
N SER A 160 15.20 -1.85 -8.00
CA SER A 160 14.71 -1.28 -9.26
C SER A 160 13.50 -0.36 -9.03
N LEU A 161 12.61 -0.73 -8.11
CA LEU A 161 11.42 0.07 -7.80
C LEU A 161 11.79 1.43 -7.18
N GLY A 162 12.82 1.50 -6.32
CA GLY A 162 13.29 2.76 -5.75
C GLY A 162 13.79 3.78 -6.79
N PHE A 163 14.13 3.34 -8.00
CA PHE A 163 14.47 4.26 -9.10
C PHE A 163 13.24 4.77 -9.86
N THR A 164 12.05 4.29 -9.55
CA THR A 164 10.81 4.64 -10.24
C THR A 164 9.90 5.54 -9.40
N CYS A 165 10.33 5.93 -8.19
CA CYS A 165 9.56 6.82 -7.32
C CYS A 165 10.47 7.71 -6.48
N GLU A 166 9.89 8.75 -5.91
CA GLU A 166 10.51 9.60 -4.89
C GLU A 166 10.20 9.09 -3.48
N MET A 167 9.00 8.50 -3.30
CA MET A 167 8.57 7.90 -2.05
C MET A 167 8.06 6.48 -2.28
N LEU A 168 8.70 5.51 -1.65
CA LEU A 168 8.22 4.12 -1.60
C LEU A 168 7.52 3.87 -0.25
N VAL A 169 6.23 3.57 -0.29
CA VAL A 169 5.50 3.12 0.89
C VAL A 169 5.41 1.60 0.87
N PHE A 170 6.05 1.00 1.84
CA PHE A 170 6.28 -0.44 1.91
C PHE A 170 5.56 -1.04 3.11
N GLU A 171 4.85 -2.15 2.91
CA GLU A 171 4.26 -2.93 3.99
C GLU A 171 4.59 -4.40 3.81
N ASN A 172 5.05 -5.04 4.88
CA ASN A 172 5.42 -6.46 4.86
C ASN A 172 5.04 -7.14 6.18
N PRO A 173 4.61 -8.41 6.15
CA PRO A 173 4.45 -9.20 7.36
C PRO A 173 5.71 -9.22 8.21
N ASP A 174 5.61 -8.79 9.48
CA ASP A 174 6.73 -8.76 10.41
C ASP A 174 6.84 -10.09 11.19
N ARG A 175 7.00 -11.18 10.46
CA ARG A 175 7.26 -12.51 11.01
C ARG A 175 8.71 -12.88 10.80
N GLU A 176 9.28 -13.64 11.72
CA GLU A 176 10.67 -14.11 11.63
C GLU A 176 10.99 -14.78 10.28
N LEU A 177 10.05 -15.54 9.70
CA LEU A 177 10.21 -16.19 8.40
C LEU A 177 9.98 -15.28 7.19
N ASP A 178 9.32 -14.13 7.39
CA ASP A 178 8.97 -13.18 6.33
C ASP A 178 9.90 -11.95 6.33
N ARG A 179 10.79 -11.85 7.32
CA ARG A 179 11.81 -10.79 7.37
C ARG A 179 12.90 -11.03 6.33
N PRO A 180 13.31 -9.99 5.62
CA PRO A 180 14.47 -10.06 4.75
C PRO A 180 15.72 -10.54 5.51
N PRO A 181 16.56 -11.42 4.96
CA PRO A 181 17.79 -11.83 5.62
C PRO A 181 18.77 -10.65 5.70
N LEU A 182 19.18 -10.28 6.89
CA LEU A 182 20.15 -9.22 7.14
C LEU A 182 21.36 -9.80 7.88
N GLU A 183 22.43 -10.10 7.15
CA GLU A 183 23.61 -10.78 7.70
C GLU A 183 24.35 -9.98 8.79
N ARG A 184 24.08 -8.69 8.92
CA ARG A 184 24.77 -7.77 9.84
C ARG A 184 23.94 -7.29 11.01
N TYR A 185 22.70 -7.76 11.13
CA TYR A 185 21.80 -7.34 12.18
C TYR A 185 21.40 -8.52 13.04
N ASP A 186 21.70 -8.45 14.34
CA ASP A 186 21.43 -9.47 15.35
C ASP A 186 20.49 -8.96 16.47
N GLY A 187 19.88 -7.78 16.29
CA GLY A 187 18.96 -7.17 17.24
C GLY A 187 17.51 -7.61 17.06
N ASP A 188 16.69 -7.35 18.08
CA ASP A 188 15.25 -7.65 18.08
C ASP A 188 14.39 -6.43 17.71
N ASP A 189 14.99 -5.25 17.54
CA ASP A 189 14.25 -4.01 17.26
C ASP A 189 13.84 -3.95 15.77
N THR A 190 12.53 -3.99 15.53
CA THR A 190 11.94 -3.96 14.19
C THR A 190 12.26 -2.67 13.43
N VAL A 191 12.29 -1.52 14.12
CA VAL A 191 12.59 -0.21 13.51
C VAL A 191 14.03 -0.18 13.00
N GLU A 192 14.98 -0.57 13.86
CA GLU A 192 16.39 -0.66 13.49
C GLU A 192 16.59 -1.67 12.35
N TYR A 193 15.89 -2.81 12.39
CA TYR A 193 15.97 -3.85 11.39
C TYR A 193 15.57 -3.34 10.00
N TYR A 194 14.38 -2.75 9.84
CA TYR A 194 13.93 -2.27 8.54
C TYR A 194 14.72 -1.05 8.05
N THR A 195 15.16 -0.18 8.96
CA THR A 195 16.07 0.91 8.63
C THR A 195 17.39 0.38 8.05
N ALA A 196 18.01 -0.60 8.71
CA ALA A 196 19.24 -1.23 8.23
C ALA A 196 19.01 -1.99 6.92
N TYR A 197 17.87 -2.64 6.77
CA TYR A 197 17.52 -3.34 5.54
C TYR A 197 17.44 -2.40 4.34
N PHE A 198 16.67 -1.32 4.44
CA PHE A 198 16.52 -0.37 3.33
C PHE A 198 17.83 0.35 2.99
N LYS A 199 18.67 0.66 3.98
CA LYS A 199 20.02 1.17 3.74
C LYS A 199 20.92 0.17 3.00
N THR A 200 20.73 -1.12 3.22
CA THR A 200 21.44 -2.16 2.46
C THR A 200 20.91 -2.28 1.02
N VAL A 201 19.58 -2.13 0.83
CA VAL A 201 18.95 -2.27 -0.48
C VAL A 201 19.24 -1.06 -1.36
N PHE A 202 19.07 0.15 -0.84
CA PHE A 202 19.11 1.37 -1.65
C PHE A 202 20.45 2.11 -1.55
N ASP A 203 20.81 2.59 -0.38
CA ASP A 203 22.10 3.21 -0.03
C ASP A 203 22.05 3.64 1.46
N GLU A 204 23.20 3.96 2.06
CA GLU A 204 23.31 4.48 3.44
C GLU A 204 22.56 5.81 3.65
N ASP A 205 22.40 6.60 2.59
CA ASP A 205 21.78 7.93 2.64
C ASP A 205 20.23 7.91 2.55
N VAL A 206 19.62 6.73 2.30
CA VAL A 206 18.16 6.63 2.24
C VAL A 206 17.52 6.95 3.59
N THR A 207 16.44 7.75 3.57
CA THR A 207 15.65 8.04 4.76
C THR A 207 14.50 7.05 4.89
N VAL A 208 14.39 6.44 6.06
CA VAL A 208 13.35 5.45 6.37
C VAL A 208 12.57 5.90 7.59
N GLU A 209 11.28 6.04 7.43
CA GLU A 209 10.34 6.30 8.51
C GLU A 209 9.46 5.07 8.76
N ILE A 210 9.38 4.62 10.00
CA ILE A 210 8.45 3.58 10.40
C ILE A 210 7.14 4.24 10.80
N LEU A 211 6.12 4.11 9.97
CA LEU A 211 4.81 4.72 10.18
C LEU A 211 4.01 4.02 11.26
N GLY A 212 4.18 2.71 11.39
CA GLY A 212 3.47 1.94 12.40
C GLY A 212 3.36 0.46 12.07
N ARG A 213 2.50 -0.20 12.84
CA ARG A 213 2.10 -1.59 12.64
C ARG A 213 0.64 -1.63 12.19
N THR A 214 0.34 -2.56 11.30
CA THR A 214 -1.00 -2.77 10.77
C THR A 214 -1.48 -4.18 11.09
N ASP A 215 -2.78 -4.34 11.33
CA ASP A 215 -3.38 -5.62 11.73
C ASP A 215 -4.27 -6.18 10.62
N TYR A 216 -3.83 -7.26 10.01
CA TYR A 216 -4.53 -7.84 8.87
C TYR A 216 -5.87 -8.50 9.22
N LYS A 217 -5.99 -9.15 10.40
CA LYS A 217 -7.20 -9.93 10.77
C LYS A 217 -7.60 -9.90 12.24
N GLY A 218 -6.95 -9.09 13.06
CA GLY A 218 -7.13 -9.15 14.51
C GLY A 218 -6.52 -10.40 15.16
N ASP A 219 -5.67 -11.11 14.45
CA ASP A 219 -4.88 -12.22 14.95
C ASP A 219 -3.42 -11.78 14.91
N GLU A 220 -2.66 -11.87 15.94
CA GLU A 220 -1.20 -11.85 16.14
C GLU A 220 -0.27 -11.54 14.92
N ARG A 221 -0.81 -11.06 13.79
CA ARG A 221 -0.10 -10.72 12.58
C ARG A 221 0.04 -9.21 12.47
N ASP A 222 1.14 -8.72 13.01
CA ASP A 222 1.57 -7.35 12.81
C ASP A 222 2.34 -7.24 11.49
N ASP A 223 1.82 -6.44 10.56
CA ASP A 223 2.57 -6.05 9.38
C ASP A 223 3.27 -4.72 9.71
N ILE A 224 4.52 -4.55 9.28
CA ILE A 224 5.25 -3.29 9.44
C ILE A 224 5.00 -2.39 8.23
N LEU A 225 4.71 -1.12 8.48
CA LEU A 225 4.50 -0.11 7.46
C LEU A 225 5.60 0.94 7.54
N CYS A 226 6.29 1.16 6.42
CA CYS A 226 7.41 2.08 6.29
C CYS A 226 7.19 3.05 5.14
N ALA A 227 7.66 4.30 5.29
CA ALA A 227 7.91 5.22 4.20
C ALA A 227 9.42 5.29 3.95
N VAL A 228 9.82 5.18 2.71
CA VAL A 228 11.22 5.19 2.27
C VAL A 228 11.39 6.30 1.23
N ASP A 229 12.09 7.36 1.61
CA ASP A 229 12.45 8.44 0.69
C ASP A 229 13.59 7.96 -0.21
N THR A 230 13.31 7.88 -1.50
CA THR A 230 14.22 7.40 -2.53
C THR A 230 14.74 8.51 -3.46
N THR A 231 14.48 9.77 -3.14
CA THR A 231 14.90 10.93 -3.96
C THR A 231 16.41 10.99 -4.17
N GLU A 232 17.20 10.63 -3.17
CA GLU A 232 18.67 10.62 -3.22
C GLU A 232 19.24 9.28 -3.72
N VAL A 233 18.39 8.28 -4.01
CA VAL A 233 18.83 7.00 -4.58
C VAL A 233 19.29 7.22 -6.02
N GLY A 234 20.60 7.42 -6.18
CA GLY A 234 21.23 7.67 -7.48
C GLY A 234 21.07 6.48 -8.42
N TRP A 235 20.43 6.68 -9.56
CA TRP A 235 20.45 5.70 -10.64
C TRP A 235 21.89 5.57 -11.18
N SER A 236 22.56 4.52 -10.80
CA SER A 236 23.82 4.11 -11.45
C SER A 236 23.48 2.95 -12.37
N PRO A 237 23.46 3.14 -13.69
CA PRO A 237 23.32 2.02 -14.59
C PRO A 237 24.47 1.06 -14.30
N THR A 238 24.13 -0.16 -13.86
CA THR A 238 25.12 -1.24 -13.76
C THR A 238 25.72 -1.39 -15.16
N SER A 239 26.98 -1.01 -15.27
CA SER A 239 27.79 -1.30 -16.47
C SER A 239 27.92 -2.83 -16.57
N ASP A 240 27.24 -3.41 -17.55
CA ASP A 240 27.49 -4.78 -18.02
C ASP A 240 28.97 -4.99 -18.42
#